data_d2f81267a9a9a2f1504af47a83e2d101
#
_entry.id   d2f81267a9a9a2f1504af47a83e2d101
#
_cell.length_a   1.000
_cell.length_b   1.000
_cell.length_c   1.000
_cell.angle_alpha   90.00
_cell.angle_beta   90.00
_cell.angle_gamma   90.00
#
_symmetry.space_group_name_H-M   'P 1'
#
loop_
_entity.id
_entity.type
_entity.pdbx_description
1 polymer ?
#
loop_
_entity_poly.entity_id
_entity_poly.type
_entity_poly.pdbx_seq_one_letter_code
_entity_poly.pdbx_strand_id
1 'polypeptide(L)'
;MSMNIRPIKVDDLLGMQACNLQNLPENYTMRYYLYHALTWPSLSYVAEDPKGRIVGYILAKMEEDVGADDQPHGHVTSISVLRSYRRLGLAKKLMVQSQEAMATIYRAAYVSLHVRRSNRAALSLYRDTLGFTVKDIEKKYYADGEDAYAMKLSLTP
;
A
#
# COMPACT_ATOMS: atom_id res chain seq x y z
N MET A 1 7.52 18.76 -12.93
CA MET A 1 8.54 17.76 -12.59
C MET A 1 7.95 16.36 -12.73
N SER A 2 8.59 15.53 -13.51
CA SER A 2 8.06 14.20 -13.83
C SER A 2 8.61 13.18 -12.82
N MET A 3 7.71 12.40 -12.20
CA MET A 3 8.06 11.28 -11.32
C MET A 3 7.91 9.98 -12.08
N ASN A 4 8.80 9.04 -11.85
CA ASN A 4 8.75 7.73 -12.48
C ASN A 4 8.18 6.70 -11.51
N ILE A 5 7.12 6.02 -11.92
CA ILE A 5 6.53 4.91 -11.14
C ILE A 5 7.00 3.61 -11.80
N ARG A 6 7.63 2.76 -11.03
CA ARG A 6 8.15 1.49 -11.53
C ARG A 6 8.07 0.38 -10.47
N PRO A 7 8.11 -0.89 -10.90
CA PRO A 7 8.20 -2.01 -9.95
C PRO A 7 9.46 -1.91 -9.09
N ILE A 8 9.39 -2.43 -7.88
CA ILE A 8 10.53 -2.41 -6.97
C ILE A 8 11.63 -3.37 -7.42
N LYS A 9 12.84 -3.04 -6.98
CA LYS A 9 14.01 -3.93 -7.01
C LYS A 9 14.51 -4.08 -5.57
N VAL A 10 15.30 -5.11 -5.31
CA VAL A 10 15.89 -5.32 -3.99
C VAL A 10 16.65 -4.09 -3.51
N ASP A 11 17.34 -3.41 -4.41
CA ASP A 11 18.12 -2.20 -4.08
C ASP A 11 17.26 -1.03 -3.60
N ASP A 12 15.94 -1.06 -3.87
CA ASP A 12 15.03 0.01 -3.44
C ASP A 12 14.59 -0.11 -1.99
N LEU A 13 14.77 -1.26 -1.36
CA LEU A 13 14.18 -1.54 -0.05
C LEU A 13 14.66 -0.59 1.05
N LEU A 14 15.93 -0.20 1.01
CA LEU A 14 16.46 0.77 1.98
C LEU A 14 15.81 2.15 1.80
N GLY A 15 15.61 2.59 0.56
CA GLY A 15 14.92 3.85 0.26
C GLY A 15 13.46 3.83 0.68
N MET A 16 12.79 2.70 0.50
CA MET A 16 11.40 2.50 0.95
C MET A 16 11.32 2.58 2.47
N GLN A 17 12.23 1.91 3.16
CA GLN A 17 12.29 1.95 4.63
C GLN A 17 12.55 3.36 5.13
N ALA A 18 13.46 4.10 4.51
CA ALA A 18 13.74 5.48 4.86
C ALA A 18 12.51 6.37 4.69
N CYS A 19 11.76 6.19 3.61
CA CYS A 19 10.50 6.89 3.38
C CYS A 19 9.46 6.54 4.45
N ASN A 20 9.33 5.26 4.80
CA ASN A 20 8.44 4.79 5.85
C ASN A 20 8.76 5.43 7.20
N LEU A 21 10.04 5.45 7.59
CA LEU A 21 10.49 5.99 8.87
C LEU A 21 10.18 7.48 9.01
N GLN A 22 10.15 8.23 7.91
CA GLN A 22 9.84 9.66 7.93
C GLN A 22 8.35 9.95 8.06
N ASN A 23 7.49 9.04 7.64
CA ASN A 23 6.07 9.35 7.44
C ASN A 23 5.11 8.57 8.31
N LEU A 24 5.46 7.36 8.71
CA LEU A 24 4.54 6.45 9.39
C LEU A 24 5.12 5.93 10.69
N PRO A 25 4.29 5.80 11.75
CA PRO A 25 4.74 5.16 12.97
C PRO A 25 4.86 3.64 12.85
N GLU A 26 4.15 3.02 11.90
CA GLU A 26 4.23 1.58 11.64
C GLU A 26 5.47 1.28 10.82
N ASN A 27 6.51 0.77 11.48
CA ASN A 27 7.78 0.44 10.86
C ASN A 27 7.94 -1.08 10.76
N TYR A 28 8.52 -1.52 9.67
CA TYR A 28 8.72 -2.94 9.40
C TYR A 28 10.20 -3.26 9.31
N THR A 29 10.54 -4.55 9.58
CA THR A 29 11.92 -5.02 9.43
C THR A 29 12.26 -5.14 7.95
N MET A 30 13.56 -5.07 7.63
CA MET A 30 14.03 -5.26 6.26
C MET A 30 13.65 -6.65 5.73
N ARG A 31 13.62 -7.65 6.60
CA ARG A 31 13.16 -9.01 6.26
C ARG A 31 11.73 -8.99 5.73
N TYR A 32 10.86 -8.19 6.32
CA TYR A 32 9.46 -8.11 5.90
C TYR A 32 9.32 -7.45 4.52
N TYR A 33 10.07 -6.38 4.27
CA TYR A 33 10.15 -5.76 2.94
C TYR A 33 10.64 -6.78 1.90
N LEU A 34 11.70 -7.51 2.24
CA LEU A 34 12.28 -8.50 1.34
C LEU A 34 11.29 -9.64 1.03
N TYR A 35 10.54 -10.07 2.04
CA TYR A 35 9.50 -11.08 1.88
C TYR A 35 8.48 -10.67 0.79
N HIS A 36 8.01 -9.43 0.83
CA HIS A 36 7.12 -8.91 -0.20
C HIS A 36 7.77 -8.89 -1.58
N ALA A 37 8.99 -8.38 -1.65
CA ALA A 37 9.70 -8.21 -2.91
C ALA A 37 9.97 -9.54 -3.61
N LEU A 38 10.30 -10.57 -2.85
CA LEU A 38 10.62 -11.89 -3.40
C LEU A 38 9.38 -12.71 -3.72
N THR A 39 8.35 -12.62 -2.87
CA THR A 39 7.14 -13.43 -3.03
C THR A 39 6.20 -12.85 -4.09
N TRP A 40 6.02 -11.53 -4.10
CA TRP A 40 5.11 -10.85 -5.04
C TRP A 40 5.81 -9.68 -5.73
N PRO A 41 6.77 -9.96 -6.63
CA PRO A 41 7.61 -8.91 -7.21
C PRO A 41 6.83 -7.87 -8.04
N SER A 42 5.63 -8.22 -8.48
CA SER A 42 4.82 -7.35 -9.34
C SER A 42 3.82 -6.49 -8.56
N LEU A 43 3.74 -6.61 -7.23
CA LEU A 43 2.71 -5.90 -6.47
C LEU A 43 3.20 -4.63 -5.78
N SER A 44 4.50 -4.47 -5.61
CA SER A 44 5.06 -3.31 -4.93
C SER A 44 5.78 -2.40 -5.93
N TYR A 45 5.61 -1.11 -5.74
CA TYR A 45 6.10 -0.09 -6.66
C TYR A 45 6.74 1.06 -5.90
N VAL A 46 7.63 1.77 -6.57
CA VAL A 46 8.23 3.00 -6.05
C VAL A 46 7.96 4.14 -7.01
N ALA A 47 7.92 5.34 -6.43
CA ALA A 47 7.95 6.59 -7.16
C ALA A 47 9.35 7.19 -6.94
N GLU A 48 10.04 7.49 -8.03
CA GLU A 48 11.35 8.12 -7.96
C GLU A 48 11.35 9.47 -8.66
N ASP A 49 12.14 10.40 -8.13
CA ASP A 49 12.32 11.71 -8.74
C ASP A 49 13.31 11.62 -9.91
N PRO A 50 13.54 12.72 -10.67
CA PRO A 50 14.47 12.70 -11.80
C PRO A 50 15.92 12.33 -11.43
N LYS A 51 16.28 12.41 -10.15
CA LYS A 51 17.61 12.04 -9.66
C LYS A 51 17.68 10.60 -9.16
N GLY A 52 16.57 9.85 -9.27
CA GLY A 52 16.50 8.46 -8.81
C GLY A 52 16.25 8.29 -7.32
N ARG A 53 15.91 9.36 -6.59
CA ARG A 53 15.57 9.28 -5.18
C ARG A 53 14.16 8.70 -5.02
N ILE A 54 14.01 7.76 -4.09
CA ILE A 54 12.70 7.20 -3.76
C ILE A 54 11.91 8.23 -2.94
N VAL A 55 10.80 8.69 -3.48
CA VAL A 55 9.94 9.71 -2.86
C VAL A 55 8.58 9.16 -2.43
N GLY A 56 8.27 7.95 -2.82
CA GLY A 56 7.05 7.26 -2.42
C GLY A 56 7.13 5.79 -2.75
N TYR A 57 6.25 5.00 -2.15
CA TYR A 57 6.19 3.56 -2.41
C TYR A 57 4.82 2.99 -2.03
N ILE A 58 4.54 1.83 -2.59
CA ILE A 58 3.49 0.93 -2.11
C ILE A 58 4.11 -0.45 -1.87
N LEU A 59 3.84 -1.01 -0.71
CA LEU A 59 4.24 -2.36 -0.32
C LEU A 59 2.96 -3.19 -0.21
N ALA A 60 2.81 -4.18 -1.07
CA ALA A 60 1.57 -4.94 -1.16
C ALA A 60 1.86 -6.42 -1.34
N LYS A 61 0.88 -7.23 -1.00
CA LYS A 61 0.96 -8.69 -1.06
C LYS A 61 -0.39 -9.29 -1.41
N MET A 62 -0.40 -10.58 -1.70
CA MET A 62 -1.63 -11.37 -1.67
C MET A 62 -1.78 -11.97 -0.27
N GLU A 63 -3.01 -12.06 0.22
CA GLU A 63 -3.26 -12.75 1.48
C GLU A 63 -3.12 -14.25 1.29
N GLU A 64 -2.35 -14.89 2.15
CA GLU A 64 -2.03 -16.32 2.05
C GLU A 64 -3.04 -17.20 2.77
N ASP A 65 -3.51 -16.77 3.94
CA ASP A 65 -4.44 -17.56 4.77
C ASP A 65 -5.88 -17.14 4.48
N VAL A 66 -6.33 -17.42 3.26
CA VAL A 66 -7.69 -17.14 2.84
C VAL A 66 -8.60 -18.25 3.31
N GLY A 67 -9.64 -17.92 4.09
CA GLY A 67 -10.64 -18.88 4.53
C GLY A 67 -11.36 -19.51 3.34
N ALA A 68 -11.96 -20.70 3.57
CA ALA A 68 -12.63 -21.45 2.51
C ALA A 68 -13.76 -20.65 1.83
N ASP A 69 -14.35 -19.72 2.56
CA ASP A 69 -15.47 -18.91 2.07
C ASP A 69 -15.02 -17.54 1.54
N ASP A 70 -13.73 -17.26 1.52
CA ASP A 70 -13.21 -16.00 1.06
C ASP A 70 -12.58 -16.16 -0.33
N GLN A 71 -12.47 -15.05 -1.05
CA GLN A 71 -11.89 -15.00 -2.38
C GLN A 71 -10.42 -14.56 -2.32
N PRO A 72 -9.61 -14.97 -3.31
CA PRO A 72 -8.25 -14.44 -3.42
C PRO A 72 -8.28 -12.92 -3.41
N HIS A 73 -7.44 -12.30 -2.59
CA HIS A 73 -7.42 -10.85 -2.49
C HIS A 73 -6.02 -10.33 -2.14
N GLY A 74 -5.77 -9.11 -2.60
CA GLY A 74 -4.56 -8.40 -2.26
C GLY A 74 -4.72 -7.62 -0.96
N HIS A 75 -3.60 -7.25 -0.38
CA HIS A 75 -3.56 -6.42 0.82
C HIS A 75 -2.45 -5.39 0.68
N VAL A 76 -2.77 -4.13 0.94
CA VAL A 76 -1.76 -3.08 0.99
C VAL A 76 -1.19 -3.04 2.39
N THR A 77 0.05 -3.47 2.53
CA THR A 77 0.77 -3.47 3.81
C THR A 77 1.12 -2.05 4.23
N SER A 78 1.61 -1.24 3.28
CA SER A 78 2.04 0.12 3.56
C SER A 78 2.07 0.93 2.27
N ILE A 79 1.69 2.19 2.36
CA ILE A 79 1.81 3.15 1.27
C ILE A 79 2.19 4.50 1.86
N SER A 80 3.17 5.16 1.26
CA SER A 80 3.66 6.44 1.76
C SER A 80 4.26 7.27 0.64
N VAL A 81 4.13 8.58 0.77
CA VAL A 81 4.76 9.57 -0.12
C VAL A 81 5.38 10.63 0.76
N LEU A 82 6.63 10.99 0.49
CA LEU A 82 7.32 12.06 1.23
C LEU A 82 6.50 13.34 1.17
N ARG A 83 6.47 14.06 2.29
CA ARG A 83 5.61 15.22 2.48
C ARG A 83 5.72 16.26 1.36
N SER A 84 6.95 16.56 0.93
CA SER A 84 7.21 17.54 -0.12
C SER A 84 6.75 17.10 -1.52
N TYR A 85 6.42 15.82 -1.68
CA TYR A 85 5.96 15.25 -2.95
C TYR A 85 4.48 14.87 -2.93
N ARG A 86 3.76 15.23 -1.88
CA ARG A 86 2.32 14.98 -1.78
C ARG A 86 1.54 15.93 -2.68
N ARG A 87 0.26 15.61 -2.91
CA ARG A 87 -0.67 16.36 -3.77
C ARG A 87 -0.28 16.36 -5.24
N LEU A 88 0.57 15.43 -5.66
CA LEU A 88 0.95 15.24 -7.06
C LEU A 88 0.26 14.00 -7.67
N GLY A 89 -0.64 13.37 -6.93
CA GLY A 89 -1.34 12.16 -7.37
C GLY A 89 -0.50 10.89 -7.30
N LEU A 90 0.65 10.91 -6.61
CA LEU A 90 1.55 9.75 -6.57
C LEU A 90 0.94 8.57 -5.84
N ALA A 91 0.26 8.80 -4.72
CA ALA A 91 -0.38 7.71 -3.97
C ALA A 91 -1.41 6.98 -4.83
N LYS A 92 -2.21 7.73 -5.59
CA LYS A 92 -3.19 7.14 -6.52
C LYS A 92 -2.50 6.34 -7.60
N LYS A 93 -1.43 6.87 -8.20
CA LYS A 93 -0.69 6.18 -9.26
C LYS A 93 -0.06 4.89 -8.75
N LEU A 94 0.53 4.93 -7.56
CA LEU A 94 1.11 3.74 -6.92
C LEU A 94 0.03 2.69 -6.66
N MET A 95 -1.11 3.11 -6.11
CA MET A 95 -2.22 2.22 -5.80
C MET A 95 -2.78 1.57 -7.07
N VAL A 96 -3.01 2.36 -8.11
CA VAL A 96 -3.57 1.84 -9.38
C VAL A 96 -2.65 0.81 -10.01
N GLN A 97 -1.34 1.03 -10.01
CA GLN A 97 -0.37 0.07 -10.52
C GLN A 97 -0.45 -1.26 -9.77
N SER A 98 -0.50 -1.20 -8.46
CA SER A 98 -0.59 -2.42 -7.63
C SER A 98 -1.91 -3.15 -7.85
N GLN A 99 -3.03 -2.42 -7.87
CA GLN A 99 -4.36 -2.99 -8.11
C GLN A 99 -4.44 -3.70 -9.47
N GLU A 100 -3.89 -3.09 -10.49
CA GLU A 100 -3.86 -3.67 -11.83
C GLU A 100 -3.10 -5.00 -11.84
N ALA A 101 -1.95 -5.05 -11.19
CA ALA A 101 -1.17 -6.28 -11.08
C ALA A 101 -1.89 -7.33 -10.24
N MET A 102 -2.55 -6.93 -9.15
CA MET A 102 -3.36 -7.84 -8.33
C MET A 102 -4.44 -8.51 -9.18
N ALA A 103 -5.15 -7.73 -9.97
CA ALA A 103 -6.25 -8.22 -10.79
C ALA A 103 -5.77 -9.08 -11.95
N THR A 104 -4.76 -8.63 -12.69
CA THR A 104 -4.35 -9.27 -13.95
C THR A 104 -3.39 -10.43 -13.75
N ILE A 105 -2.48 -10.34 -12.79
CA ILE A 105 -1.46 -11.37 -12.56
C ILE A 105 -1.95 -12.39 -11.54
N TYR A 106 -2.50 -11.93 -10.42
CA TYR A 106 -2.87 -12.78 -9.29
C TYR A 106 -4.37 -13.08 -9.20
N ARG A 107 -5.17 -12.49 -10.09
CA ARG A 107 -6.62 -12.69 -10.18
C ARG A 107 -7.33 -12.40 -8.87
N ALA A 108 -6.89 -11.36 -8.19
CA ALA A 108 -7.49 -10.92 -6.94
C ALA A 108 -8.91 -10.40 -7.19
N ALA A 109 -9.85 -10.80 -6.34
CA ALA A 109 -11.23 -10.32 -6.43
C ALA A 109 -11.38 -8.93 -5.83
N TYR A 110 -10.56 -8.62 -4.83
CA TYR A 110 -10.57 -7.32 -4.17
C TYR A 110 -9.22 -7.03 -3.52
N VAL A 111 -9.06 -5.82 -3.03
CA VAL A 111 -7.91 -5.40 -2.25
C VAL A 111 -8.38 -4.82 -0.91
N SER A 112 -7.64 -5.12 0.15
CA SER A 112 -7.92 -4.64 1.50
C SER A 112 -6.77 -3.80 2.04
N LEU A 113 -7.06 -2.95 2.99
CA LEU A 113 -6.07 -2.21 3.76
C LEU A 113 -6.63 -1.81 5.12
N HIS A 114 -5.72 -1.39 6.00
CA HIS A 114 -6.09 -0.81 7.28
C HIS A 114 -5.62 0.63 7.34
N VAL A 115 -6.43 1.48 7.96
CA VAL A 115 -6.09 2.89 8.17
C VAL A 115 -6.47 3.31 9.57
N ARG A 116 -5.62 4.12 10.21
CA ARG A 116 -5.91 4.67 11.53
C ARG A 116 -7.18 5.48 11.49
N ARG A 117 -8.03 5.28 12.49
CA ARG A 117 -9.30 5.98 12.60
C ARG A 117 -9.13 7.50 12.57
N SER A 118 -8.05 8.02 13.14
CA SER A 118 -7.75 9.45 13.17
C SER A 118 -7.13 10.01 11.89
N ASN A 119 -6.69 9.14 10.97
CA ASN A 119 -6.01 9.59 9.76
C ASN A 119 -7.02 10.02 8.68
N ARG A 120 -7.53 11.24 8.83
CA ARG A 120 -8.57 11.78 7.94
C ARG A 120 -8.10 11.95 6.51
N ALA A 121 -6.85 12.35 6.32
CA ALA A 121 -6.28 12.53 4.98
C ALA A 121 -6.24 11.21 4.21
N ALA A 122 -5.79 10.13 4.86
CA ALA A 122 -5.77 8.81 4.25
C ALA A 122 -7.19 8.28 4.01
N LEU A 123 -8.10 8.46 4.96
CA LEU A 123 -9.51 8.06 4.79
C LEU A 123 -10.14 8.75 3.58
N SER A 124 -9.90 10.04 3.42
CA SER A 124 -10.41 10.79 2.28
C SER A 124 -9.83 10.27 0.96
N LEU A 125 -8.53 10.01 0.93
CA LEU A 125 -7.88 9.43 -0.25
C LEU A 125 -8.50 8.09 -0.63
N TYR A 126 -8.58 7.17 0.33
CA TYR A 126 -9.06 5.81 0.04
C TYR A 126 -10.55 5.80 -0.29
N ARG A 127 -11.37 6.49 0.48
CA ARG A 127 -12.82 6.50 0.28
C ARG A 127 -13.24 7.37 -0.90
N ASP A 128 -12.81 8.63 -0.91
CA ASP A 128 -13.36 9.63 -1.83
C ASP A 128 -12.65 9.62 -3.19
N THR A 129 -11.35 9.36 -3.22
CA THR A 129 -10.57 9.36 -4.47
C THR A 129 -10.47 7.97 -5.09
N LEU A 130 -10.24 6.94 -4.26
CA LEU A 130 -9.97 5.59 -4.74
C LEU A 130 -11.17 4.65 -4.66
N GLY A 131 -12.23 5.03 -3.97
CA GLY A 131 -13.48 4.29 -3.94
C GLY A 131 -13.54 3.12 -2.97
N PHE A 132 -12.64 3.06 -2.00
CA PHE A 132 -12.69 2.03 -0.95
C PHE A 132 -13.89 2.26 -0.04
N THR A 133 -14.42 1.19 0.51
CA THR A 133 -15.47 1.24 1.52
C THR A 133 -14.99 0.67 2.84
N VAL A 134 -15.50 1.22 3.95
CA VAL A 134 -15.22 0.68 5.28
C VAL A 134 -16.04 -0.59 5.46
N LYS A 135 -15.37 -1.69 5.75
CA LYS A 135 -16.02 -2.99 5.98
C LYS A 135 -16.14 -3.28 7.46
N ASP A 136 -15.19 -2.86 8.27
CA ASP A 136 -15.19 -3.15 9.69
C ASP A 136 -14.33 -2.14 10.44
N ILE A 137 -14.48 -2.13 11.76
CA ILE A 137 -13.63 -1.37 12.68
C ILE A 137 -12.91 -2.40 13.54
N GLU A 138 -11.59 -2.43 13.43
CA GLU A 138 -10.77 -3.32 14.25
C GLU A 138 -10.30 -2.57 15.48
N LYS A 139 -10.85 -2.94 16.63
CA LYS A 139 -10.57 -2.29 17.92
C LYS A 139 -9.14 -2.55 18.34
N LYS A 140 -8.46 -1.49 18.81
CA LYS A 140 -7.10 -1.56 19.34
C LYS A 140 -6.12 -2.25 18.40
N TYR A 141 -6.27 -1.98 17.11
CA TYR A 141 -5.48 -2.64 16.09
C TYR A 141 -4.01 -2.24 16.15
N TYR A 142 -3.72 -0.96 16.36
CA TYR A 142 -2.35 -0.44 16.41
C TYR A 142 -1.74 -0.58 17.80
N ALA A 143 -0.42 -0.58 17.85
CA ALA A 143 0.34 -0.79 19.09
C ALA A 143 0.01 0.23 20.19
N ASP A 144 -0.37 1.46 19.79
CA ASP A 144 -0.77 2.52 20.72
C ASP A 144 -2.24 2.42 21.16
N GLY A 145 -2.95 1.40 20.72
CA GLY A 145 -4.35 1.17 21.08
C GLY A 145 -5.37 1.86 20.17
N GLU A 146 -4.93 2.56 19.13
CA GLU A 146 -5.87 3.19 18.21
C GLU A 146 -6.59 2.16 17.36
N ASP A 147 -7.88 2.39 17.10
CA ASP A 147 -8.69 1.54 16.21
C ASP A 147 -8.30 1.77 14.75
N ALA A 148 -8.49 0.74 13.94
CA ALA A 148 -8.33 0.81 12.49
C ALA A 148 -9.67 0.63 11.78
N TYR A 149 -9.84 1.33 10.66
CA TYR A 149 -10.83 0.96 9.68
C TYR A 149 -10.23 -0.09 8.75
N ALA A 150 -10.92 -1.22 8.63
CA ALA A 150 -10.62 -2.20 7.59
C ALA A 150 -11.41 -1.79 6.34
N MET A 151 -10.68 -1.49 5.27
CA MET A 151 -11.28 -0.99 4.03
C MET A 151 -11.06 -1.97 2.88
N LYS A 152 -11.96 -1.94 1.92
CA LYS A 152 -11.99 -2.90 0.81
C LYS A 152 -12.43 -2.21 -0.47
N LEU A 153 -11.81 -2.63 -1.58
CA LEU A 153 -12.21 -2.20 -2.92
C LEU A 153 -12.32 -3.42 -3.83
N SER A 154 -13.46 -3.60 -4.49
CA SER A 154 -13.63 -4.66 -5.48
C SER A 154 -12.76 -4.39 -6.71
N LEU A 155 -12.07 -5.42 -7.18
CA LEU A 155 -11.26 -5.38 -8.40
C LEU A 155 -11.94 -6.09 -9.58
N THR A 156 -13.05 -6.75 -9.33
CA THR A 156 -13.85 -7.36 -10.38
C THR A 156 -14.88 -6.35 -10.90
N PRO A 157 -15.21 -6.38 -12.21
CA PRO A 157 -16.22 -5.48 -12.75
C PRO A 157 -17.59 -5.66 -12.11
#